data_1136afcf2492acc1709f9525caebab7e
#
_entry.id   1136afcf2492acc1709f9525caebab7e
#
_cell.length_a   1.000
_cell.length_b   1.000
_cell.length_c   1.000
_cell.angle_alpha   90.00
_cell.angle_beta   90.00
_cell.angle_gamma   90.00
#
_symmetry.space_group_name_H-M   'P 1'
#
loop_
_entity.id
_entity.type
_entity.pdbx_description
1 polymer ?
#
loop_
_entity_poly.entity_id
_entity_poly.type
_entity_poly.pdbx_seq_one_letter_code
_entity_poly.pdbx_strand_id
1 'polypeptide(L)'
;MSRSRGINGPLFEVRVSSLHGLGVFASRRIRKGARIIEYLGERVSHAEADRRYEHKDVGDAHTFLFIVDEQTVIDAGVQGNEARFVNHACDPNCESVIEQRRVFIEALRAIEPGEELTYDYQIQREADDPPDIDAIFACRCGSSRCRGSMLWPARRTAARRRTTRP
;
A
#
# COMPACT_ATOMS: atom_id res chain seq x y z
N MET A 1 -17.20 41.38 7.00
CA MET A 1 -17.59 40.13 6.28
C MET A 1 -16.32 39.54 5.65
N SER A 2 -15.66 38.65 6.36
CA SER A 2 -14.43 38.00 5.88
C SER A 2 -14.81 36.81 5.01
N ARG A 3 -14.57 36.91 3.72
CA ARG A 3 -14.71 35.80 2.78
C ARG A 3 -13.52 34.85 3.02
N SER A 4 -13.75 33.68 3.59
CA SER A 4 -12.77 32.60 3.62
C SER A 4 -12.39 32.26 2.17
N ARG A 5 -11.16 32.59 1.80
CA ARG A 5 -10.56 32.14 0.54
C ARG A 5 -10.50 30.61 0.61
N GLY A 6 -11.32 29.93 -0.19
CA GLY A 6 -11.21 28.51 -0.38
C GLY A 6 -9.79 28.18 -0.86
N ILE A 7 -9.14 27.27 -0.15
CA ILE A 7 -7.80 26.79 -0.48
C ILE A 7 -7.99 25.86 -1.68
N ASN A 8 -7.93 26.41 -2.90
CA ASN A 8 -8.05 25.69 -4.18
C ASN A 8 -6.70 25.11 -4.63
N GLY A 9 -5.98 24.44 -3.74
CA GLY A 9 -4.78 23.70 -4.09
C GLY A 9 -5.07 22.19 -4.24
N PRO A 10 -4.13 21.41 -4.82
CA PRO A 10 -4.24 19.95 -4.90
C PRO A 10 -4.38 19.36 -3.49
N LEU A 11 -5.07 18.22 -3.40
CA LEU A 11 -5.31 17.54 -2.12
C LEU A 11 -4.04 16.90 -1.57
N PHE A 12 -3.14 16.51 -2.46
CA PHE A 12 -1.86 15.86 -2.14
C PHE A 12 -0.77 16.27 -3.15
N GLU A 13 0.44 15.94 -2.83
CA GLU A 13 1.63 16.09 -3.68
C GLU A 13 2.49 14.82 -3.62
N VAL A 14 3.28 14.57 -4.67
CA VAL A 14 4.25 13.47 -4.71
C VAL A 14 5.64 14.05 -4.45
N ARG A 15 6.37 13.44 -3.52
CA ARG A 15 7.75 13.82 -3.19
C ARG A 15 8.56 12.63 -2.68
N VAL A 16 9.86 12.80 -2.46
CA VAL A 16 10.71 11.76 -1.89
C VAL A 16 10.20 11.37 -0.51
N SER A 17 10.06 10.05 -0.28
CA SER A 17 9.60 9.47 0.98
C SER A 17 10.77 8.95 1.81
N SER A 18 10.65 9.04 3.13
CA SER A 18 11.55 8.37 4.07
C SER A 18 11.24 6.87 4.21
N LEU A 19 10.06 6.42 3.80
CA LEU A 19 9.68 5.01 3.83
C LEU A 19 10.30 4.28 2.66
N HIS A 20 10.03 4.77 1.44
CA HIS A 20 10.60 4.20 0.22
C HIS A 20 10.37 5.10 -1.00
N GLY A 21 11.42 5.32 -1.80
CA GLY A 21 11.36 6.02 -3.08
C GLY A 21 10.55 7.32 -3.09
N LEU A 22 9.48 7.36 -3.86
CA LEU A 22 8.48 8.43 -3.84
C LEU A 22 7.33 8.08 -2.91
N GLY A 23 6.67 9.09 -2.36
CA GLY A 23 5.48 8.98 -1.54
C GLY A 23 4.46 10.06 -1.89
N VAL A 24 3.23 9.86 -1.45
CA VAL A 24 2.13 10.82 -1.60
C VAL A 24 1.87 11.48 -0.27
N PHE A 25 1.86 12.81 -0.23
CA PHE A 25 1.74 13.59 1.00
C PHE A 25 0.54 14.52 0.93
N ALA A 26 -0.21 14.61 2.02
CA ALA A 26 -1.32 15.54 2.11
C ALA A 26 -0.84 16.99 2.00
N SER A 27 -1.36 17.75 1.03
CA SER A 27 -1.09 19.19 0.88
C SER A 27 -1.99 20.04 1.75
N ARG A 28 -3.09 19.48 2.21
CA ARG A 28 -4.07 20.09 3.12
C ARG A 28 -4.74 19.02 3.96
N ARG A 29 -5.45 19.42 5.00
CA ARG A 29 -6.19 18.49 5.84
C ARG A 29 -7.19 17.67 5.03
N ILE A 30 -7.14 16.34 5.20
CA ILE A 30 -8.06 15.38 4.62
C ILE A 30 -8.95 14.84 5.73
N ARG A 31 -10.27 14.83 5.52
CA ARG A 31 -11.23 14.32 6.52
C ARG A 31 -11.26 12.79 6.51
N LYS A 32 -11.53 12.20 7.67
CA LYS A 32 -11.84 10.77 7.76
C LYS A 32 -12.94 10.39 6.77
N GLY A 33 -12.77 9.25 6.08
CA GLY A 33 -13.70 8.72 5.08
C GLY A 33 -13.66 9.44 3.73
N ALA A 34 -12.76 10.42 3.55
CA ALA A 34 -12.63 11.08 2.27
C ALA A 34 -12.00 10.14 1.24
N ARG A 35 -12.61 10.02 0.07
CA ARG A 35 -12.02 9.38 -1.11
C ARG A 35 -10.98 10.33 -1.70
N ILE A 36 -9.72 9.90 -1.75
CA ILE A 36 -8.58 10.76 -2.07
C ILE A 36 -8.23 10.65 -3.55
N ILE A 37 -8.06 9.42 -4.04
CA ILE A 37 -7.63 9.14 -5.41
C ILE A 37 -8.08 7.74 -5.82
N GLU A 38 -8.39 7.54 -7.10
CA GLU A 38 -8.58 6.22 -7.70
C GLU A 38 -7.21 5.64 -8.10
N TYR A 39 -6.99 4.36 -7.85
CA TYR A 39 -5.81 3.65 -8.30
C TYR A 39 -6.00 3.24 -9.76
N LEU A 40 -5.29 3.91 -10.66
CA LEU A 40 -5.40 3.70 -12.10
C LEU A 40 -4.19 2.95 -12.65
N GLY A 41 -4.41 2.25 -13.76
CA GLY A 41 -3.41 1.53 -14.52
C GLY A 41 -4.07 0.63 -15.56
N GLU A 42 -3.25 -0.07 -16.33
CA GLU A 42 -3.74 -1.04 -17.28
C GLU A 42 -4.32 -2.26 -16.54
N ARG A 43 -5.50 -2.72 -16.98
CA ARG A 43 -6.13 -3.92 -16.42
C ARG A 43 -5.70 -5.14 -17.20
N VAL A 44 -5.08 -6.08 -16.49
CA VAL A 44 -4.52 -7.31 -17.06
C VAL A 44 -4.99 -8.53 -16.27
N SER A 45 -4.81 -9.73 -16.82
CA SER A 45 -4.98 -10.97 -16.09
C SER A 45 -3.79 -11.22 -15.14
N HIS A 46 -3.97 -12.10 -14.14
CA HIS A 46 -2.87 -12.52 -13.28
C HIS A 46 -1.71 -13.10 -14.09
N ALA A 47 -2.00 -14.00 -15.05
CA ALA A 47 -0.98 -14.60 -15.91
C ALA A 47 -0.21 -13.57 -16.73
N GLU A 48 -0.85 -12.50 -17.19
CA GLU A 48 -0.16 -11.42 -17.91
C GLU A 48 0.70 -10.58 -16.96
N ALA A 49 0.22 -10.29 -15.75
CA ALA A 49 1.01 -9.61 -14.74
C ALA A 49 2.27 -10.42 -14.38
N ASP A 50 2.12 -11.72 -14.11
CA ASP A 50 3.24 -12.63 -13.82
C ASP A 50 4.26 -12.62 -14.95
N ARG A 51 3.82 -12.77 -16.19
CA ARG A 51 4.69 -12.75 -17.38
C ARG A 51 5.47 -11.42 -17.52
N ARG A 52 4.86 -10.30 -17.22
CA ARG A 52 5.52 -8.97 -17.31
C ARG A 52 6.65 -8.80 -16.30
N TYR A 53 6.51 -9.45 -15.14
CA TYR A 53 7.41 -9.28 -14.01
C TYR A 53 8.25 -10.51 -13.68
N GLU A 54 8.15 -11.60 -14.49
CA GLU A 54 8.89 -12.85 -14.31
C GLU A 54 10.42 -12.67 -14.24
N HIS A 55 10.95 -11.69 -14.93
CA HIS A 55 12.41 -11.42 -15.01
C HIS A 55 12.87 -10.23 -14.15
N LYS A 56 11.99 -9.68 -13.29
CA LYS A 56 12.43 -8.66 -12.33
C LYS A 56 13.30 -9.29 -11.27
N ASP A 57 14.45 -8.66 -11.02
CA ASP A 57 15.32 -9.06 -9.92
C ASP A 57 14.54 -9.08 -8.61
N VAL A 58 14.70 -10.16 -7.84
CA VAL A 58 14.01 -10.38 -6.54
C VAL A 58 14.28 -9.24 -5.54
N GLY A 59 15.32 -8.43 -5.78
CA GLY A 59 15.63 -7.23 -4.99
C GLY A 59 14.85 -5.97 -5.39
N ASP A 60 14.19 -5.97 -6.55
CA ASP A 60 13.35 -4.86 -7.00
C ASP A 60 11.86 -5.18 -6.76
N ALA A 61 11.46 -5.17 -5.50
CA ALA A 61 10.08 -5.40 -5.06
C ALA A 61 9.09 -4.32 -5.53
N HIS A 62 9.53 -3.38 -6.41
CA HIS A 62 8.69 -2.34 -6.96
C HIS A 62 7.88 -2.82 -8.14
N THR A 63 6.82 -3.50 -7.83
CA THR A 63 5.72 -3.68 -8.76
C THR A 63 4.58 -2.74 -8.37
N PHE A 64 4.07 -2.00 -9.32
CA PHE A 64 2.88 -1.17 -9.13
C PHE A 64 1.62 -1.97 -9.46
N LEU A 65 1.54 -3.19 -8.93
CA LEU A 65 0.43 -4.11 -9.18
C LEU A 65 -0.59 -4.03 -8.04
N PHE A 66 -1.86 -3.99 -8.40
CA PHE A 66 -2.98 -4.07 -7.45
C PHE A 66 -3.95 -5.18 -7.88
N ILE A 67 -4.14 -6.19 -7.04
CA ILE A 67 -5.09 -7.27 -7.28
C ILE A 67 -6.50 -6.76 -7.00
N VAL A 68 -7.36 -6.73 -8.03
CA VAL A 68 -8.75 -6.28 -7.92
C VAL A 68 -9.67 -7.42 -7.53
N ASP A 69 -9.52 -8.56 -8.23
CA ASP A 69 -10.28 -9.80 -8.04
C ASP A 69 -9.49 -11.00 -8.59
N GLU A 70 -10.11 -12.19 -8.58
CA GLU A 70 -9.49 -13.44 -9.05
C GLU A 70 -9.08 -13.43 -10.54
N GLN A 71 -9.55 -12.47 -11.32
CA GLN A 71 -9.32 -12.38 -12.77
C GLN A 71 -8.54 -11.14 -13.19
N THR A 72 -8.46 -10.13 -12.32
CA THR A 72 -8.01 -8.79 -12.72
C THR A 72 -6.97 -8.23 -11.78
N VAL A 73 -5.86 -7.79 -12.37
CA VAL A 73 -4.81 -7.01 -11.73
C VAL A 73 -4.73 -5.65 -12.43
N ILE A 74 -4.53 -4.57 -11.69
CA ILE A 74 -4.18 -3.26 -12.24
C ILE A 74 -2.65 -3.15 -12.23
N ASP A 75 -2.08 -2.94 -13.40
CA ASP A 75 -0.66 -2.61 -13.58
C ASP A 75 -0.51 -1.10 -13.73
N ALA A 76 -0.22 -0.41 -12.64
CA ALA A 76 -0.03 1.04 -12.65
C ALA A 76 1.37 1.47 -13.15
N GLY A 77 2.22 0.53 -13.54
CA GLY A 77 3.41 0.80 -14.34
C GLY A 77 3.06 1.27 -15.75
N VAL A 78 1.85 0.90 -16.22
CA VAL A 78 1.31 1.27 -17.53
C VAL A 78 0.06 2.11 -17.32
N GLN A 79 0.06 3.36 -17.82
CA GLN A 79 -1.06 4.30 -17.70
C GLN A 79 -1.52 4.55 -16.25
N GLY A 80 -0.60 4.36 -15.27
CA GLY A 80 -0.88 4.62 -13.87
C GLY A 80 -0.90 6.11 -13.53
N ASN A 81 -1.43 6.41 -12.35
CA ASN A 81 -1.43 7.75 -11.77
C ASN A 81 -0.63 7.80 -10.46
N GLU A 82 -0.71 8.90 -9.74
CA GLU A 82 0.04 9.14 -8.51
C GLU A 82 -0.31 8.17 -7.38
N ALA A 83 -1.48 7.49 -7.43
CA ALA A 83 -1.87 6.49 -6.44
C ALA A 83 -0.83 5.35 -6.30
N ARG A 84 -0.09 5.02 -7.36
CA ARG A 84 0.98 4.02 -7.35
C ARG A 84 2.11 4.35 -6.37
N PHE A 85 2.28 5.61 -5.98
CA PHE A 85 3.30 6.05 -5.04
C PHE A 85 2.83 6.10 -3.58
N VAL A 86 1.58 5.71 -3.30
CA VAL A 86 1.11 5.57 -1.92
C VAL A 86 1.80 4.35 -1.30
N ASN A 87 2.66 4.60 -0.32
CA ASN A 87 3.49 3.58 0.30
C ASN A 87 2.71 2.69 1.29
N HIS A 88 3.31 1.55 1.65
CA HIS A 88 2.79 0.66 2.67
C HIS A 88 3.12 1.14 4.08
N ALA A 89 2.17 0.97 5.01
CA ALA A 89 2.44 0.95 6.44
C ALA A 89 1.57 -0.09 7.14
N CYS A 90 2.10 -0.68 8.21
CA CYS A 90 1.37 -1.65 9.03
C CYS A 90 0.32 -1.00 9.94
N ASP A 91 0.44 0.31 10.18
CA ASP A 91 -0.51 1.16 10.90
C ASP A 91 -0.83 2.38 10.04
N PRO A 92 -1.63 2.19 8.97
CA PRO A 92 -1.80 3.17 7.92
C PRO A 92 -2.82 4.26 8.29
N ASN A 93 -2.80 5.37 7.56
CA ASN A 93 -3.81 6.42 7.64
C ASN A 93 -4.86 6.36 6.52
N CYS A 94 -4.66 5.47 5.55
CA CYS A 94 -5.61 5.20 4.48
C CYS A 94 -5.89 3.70 4.35
N GLU A 95 -6.93 3.38 3.59
CA GLU A 95 -7.27 2.03 3.14
C GLU A 95 -7.55 2.03 1.65
N SER A 96 -7.43 0.86 1.02
CA SER A 96 -7.90 0.62 -0.33
C SER A 96 -9.32 0.05 -0.30
N VAL A 97 -10.22 0.66 -1.07
CA VAL A 97 -11.62 0.24 -1.18
C VAL A 97 -11.90 -0.17 -2.62
N ILE A 98 -12.44 -1.37 -2.82
CA ILE A 98 -12.86 -1.84 -4.14
C ILE A 98 -14.37 -1.69 -4.26
N GLU A 99 -14.80 -0.86 -5.20
CA GLU A 99 -16.19 -0.60 -5.49
C GLU A 99 -16.43 -0.71 -7.00
N GLN A 100 -17.33 -1.58 -7.42
CA GLN A 100 -17.63 -1.85 -8.84
C GLN A 100 -16.36 -2.12 -9.67
N ARG A 101 -15.43 -2.90 -9.12
CA ARG A 101 -14.12 -3.25 -9.70
C ARG A 101 -13.18 -2.04 -9.88
N ARG A 102 -13.49 -0.89 -9.32
CA ARG A 102 -12.59 0.27 -9.23
C ARG A 102 -11.95 0.30 -7.85
N VAL A 103 -10.72 0.74 -7.78
CA VAL A 103 -9.95 0.81 -6.53
C VAL A 103 -9.77 2.26 -6.13
N PHE A 104 -10.10 2.59 -4.89
CA PHE A 104 -9.96 3.93 -4.35
C PHE A 104 -9.12 3.91 -3.08
N ILE A 105 -8.31 4.92 -2.88
CA ILE A 105 -7.62 5.17 -1.62
C ILE A 105 -8.47 6.15 -0.81
N GLU A 106 -8.86 5.73 0.40
CA GLU A 106 -9.74 6.47 1.30
C GLU A 106 -9.07 6.70 2.66
N ALA A 107 -9.36 7.82 3.30
CA ALA A 107 -8.79 8.17 4.59
C ALA A 107 -9.46 7.42 5.74
N LEU A 108 -8.69 6.63 6.52
CA LEU A 108 -9.16 5.93 7.73
C LEU A 108 -9.39 6.88 8.92
N ARG A 109 -8.64 7.98 8.96
CA ARG A 109 -8.72 9.02 9.98
C ARG A 109 -8.54 10.39 9.34
N ALA A 110 -8.64 11.45 10.13
CA ALA A 110 -8.20 12.75 9.67
C ALA A 110 -6.68 12.72 9.43
N ILE A 111 -6.23 13.31 8.32
CA ILE A 111 -4.82 13.39 7.92
C ILE A 111 -4.47 14.86 7.83
N GLU A 112 -3.39 15.25 8.52
CA GLU A 112 -2.95 16.65 8.57
C GLU A 112 -2.02 16.97 7.38
N PRO A 113 -1.89 18.25 6.98
CA PRO A 113 -0.96 18.64 5.92
C PRO A 113 0.47 18.19 6.23
N GLY A 114 1.13 17.63 5.24
CA GLY A 114 2.49 17.11 5.34
C GLY A 114 2.60 15.65 5.79
N GLU A 115 1.52 15.02 6.26
CA GLU A 115 1.53 13.58 6.53
C GLU A 115 1.62 12.79 5.22
N GLU A 116 2.43 11.73 5.22
CA GLU A 116 2.47 10.77 4.12
C GLU A 116 1.24 9.88 4.15
N LEU A 117 0.59 9.70 2.99
CA LEU A 117 -0.51 8.77 2.81
C LEU A 117 0.04 7.36 2.70
N THR A 118 -0.50 6.44 3.48
CA THR A 118 -0.08 5.03 3.47
C THR A 118 -1.29 4.12 3.59
N TYR A 119 -1.23 2.94 2.99
CA TYR A 119 -2.22 1.88 3.23
C TYR A 119 -1.53 0.53 3.44
N ASP A 120 -2.23 -0.42 4.06
CA ASP A 120 -1.73 -1.77 4.21
C ASP A 120 -1.91 -2.53 2.89
N TYR A 121 -0.83 -2.94 2.27
CA TYR A 121 -0.86 -3.63 0.98
C TYR A 121 -1.52 -5.00 1.07
N GLN A 122 -1.44 -5.67 2.24
CA GLN A 122 -2.00 -7.00 2.48
C GLN A 122 -1.61 -8.01 1.39
N ILE A 123 -0.34 -7.98 0.97
CA ILE A 123 0.20 -8.90 -0.02
C ILE A 123 0.02 -10.33 0.49
N GLN A 124 -0.72 -11.16 -0.24
CA GLN A 124 -1.05 -12.51 0.20
C GLN A 124 0.18 -13.39 0.23
N ARG A 125 0.25 -14.25 1.26
CA ARG A 125 1.26 -15.31 1.32
C ARG A 125 0.79 -16.49 0.47
N GLU A 126 1.76 -17.09 -0.23
CA GLU A 126 1.53 -18.30 -1.02
C GLU A 126 2.05 -19.54 -0.30
N ALA A 127 1.53 -20.70 -0.66
CA ALA A 127 1.90 -21.96 0.01
C ALA A 127 3.35 -22.39 -0.28
N ASP A 128 3.88 -21.95 -1.41
CA ASP A 128 5.22 -22.23 -1.92
C ASP A 128 6.21 -21.08 -1.74
N ASP A 129 5.82 -20.05 -0.97
CA ASP A 129 6.72 -18.95 -0.62
C ASP A 129 8.03 -19.47 -0.01
N PRO A 130 9.19 -18.97 -0.47
CA PRO A 130 10.48 -19.37 0.10
C PRO A 130 10.59 -18.94 1.57
N PRO A 131 11.45 -19.59 2.38
CA PRO A 131 11.58 -19.33 3.80
C PRO A 131 11.96 -17.88 4.15
N ASP A 132 12.63 -17.18 3.25
CA ASP A 132 13.12 -15.81 3.39
C ASP A 132 12.22 -14.76 2.76
N ILE A 133 11.00 -15.11 2.32
CA ILE A 133 10.05 -14.20 1.68
C ILE A 133 9.79 -12.94 2.52
N ASP A 134 9.78 -13.03 3.84
CA ASP A 134 9.59 -11.88 4.72
C ASP A 134 10.75 -10.87 4.64
N ALA A 135 11.96 -11.30 4.30
CA ALA A 135 13.09 -10.40 4.08
C ALA A 135 12.95 -9.65 2.76
N ILE A 136 12.40 -10.31 1.72
CA ILE A 136 12.12 -9.70 0.41
C ILE A 136 11.04 -8.62 0.55
N PHE A 137 9.98 -8.91 1.30
CA PHE A 137 8.87 -7.99 1.57
C PHE A 137 8.98 -7.29 2.94
N ALA A 138 10.21 -7.01 3.37
CA ALA A 138 10.43 -6.37 4.67
C ALA A 138 9.76 -5.01 4.76
N CYS A 139 9.02 -4.78 5.85
CA CYS A 139 8.42 -3.49 6.17
C CYS A 139 9.30 -2.73 7.17
N ARG A 140 9.54 -1.45 6.89
CA ARG A 140 10.28 -0.52 7.74
C ARG A 140 9.46 0.75 8.01
N CYS A 141 8.14 0.62 8.17
CA CYS A 141 7.25 1.77 8.32
C CYS A 141 7.46 2.58 9.61
N GLY A 142 8.27 2.10 10.56
CA GLY A 142 8.58 2.80 11.80
C GLY A 142 7.46 2.81 12.84
N SER A 143 6.29 2.21 12.55
CA SER A 143 5.20 2.08 13.51
C SER A 143 5.58 1.13 14.65
N SER A 144 5.13 1.44 15.88
CA SER A 144 5.22 0.51 17.02
C SER A 144 4.43 -0.80 16.80
N ARG A 145 3.49 -0.80 15.85
CA ARG A 145 2.71 -1.96 15.42
C ARG A 145 3.22 -2.59 14.11
N CYS A 146 4.44 -2.26 13.70
CA CYS A 146 5.03 -2.81 12.49
C CYS A 146 5.17 -4.33 12.60
N ARG A 147 4.67 -5.05 11.58
CA ARG A 147 4.75 -6.51 11.49
C ARG A 147 6.12 -7.01 11.00
N GLY A 148 6.99 -6.11 10.55
CA GLY A 148 8.26 -6.43 9.92
C GLY A 148 8.15 -6.91 8.47
N SER A 149 6.94 -7.13 7.96
CA SER A 149 6.67 -7.60 6.61
C SER A 149 5.42 -6.95 6.04
N MET A 150 5.39 -6.72 4.72
CA MET A 150 4.20 -6.28 3.97
C MET A 150 3.24 -7.44 3.68
N LEU A 151 3.66 -8.68 3.96
CA LEU A 151 2.87 -9.88 3.70
C LEU A 151 1.75 -10.05 4.73
N TRP A 152 0.62 -10.60 4.27
CA TRP A 152 -0.56 -10.90 5.08
C TRP A 152 -1.10 -12.31 4.79
N PRO A 153 -1.59 -13.03 5.81
CA PRO A 153 -1.50 -12.73 7.23
C PRO A 153 -0.06 -12.78 7.76
N ALA A 154 0.21 -12.07 8.87
CA ALA A 154 1.49 -12.17 9.55
C ALA A 154 1.77 -13.64 9.94
N ARG A 155 3.04 -14.09 9.87
CA ARG A 155 3.40 -15.42 10.37
C ARG A 155 3.04 -15.53 11.85
N ARG A 156 2.29 -16.57 12.21
CA ARG A 156 2.08 -16.90 13.63
C ARG A 156 3.45 -17.31 14.20
N THR A 157 4.03 -16.49 15.06
CA THR A 157 5.18 -16.92 15.87
C THR A 157 4.75 -18.18 16.62
N ALA A 158 5.47 -19.28 16.40
CA ALA A 158 5.22 -20.51 17.12
C ALA A 158 5.27 -20.20 18.61
N ALA A 159 4.14 -20.34 19.30
CA ALA A 159 4.08 -20.17 20.74
C ALA A 159 5.15 -21.10 21.33
N ARG A 160 6.15 -20.53 22.03
CA ARG A 160 7.12 -21.30 22.80
C ARG A 160 6.29 -22.22 23.71
N ARG A 161 6.27 -23.51 23.38
CA ARG A 161 5.78 -24.53 24.30
C ARG A 161 6.60 -24.39 25.58
N ARG A 162 5.99 -23.83 26.62
CA ARG A 162 6.48 -23.97 27.98
C ARG A 162 6.42 -25.47 28.27
N THR A 163 7.54 -26.14 28.14
CA THR A 163 7.70 -27.47 28.74
C THR A 163 7.71 -27.27 30.26
N THR A 164 6.57 -27.47 30.87
CA THR A 164 6.51 -27.77 32.32
C THR A 164 7.09 -29.17 32.45
N ARG A 165 8.31 -29.24 32.98
CA ARG A 165 8.91 -30.48 33.46
C ARG A 165 8.24 -30.87 34.79
N PRO A 166 7.93 -32.14 35.00
CA PRO A 166 7.44 -32.66 36.28
C PRO A 166 8.46 -32.56 37.42
#